data_524212ca5b864d0e475ff919af266f70
#
_entry.id   524212ca5b864d0e475ff919af266f70
#
_cell.length_a   1.000
_cell.length_b   1.000
_cell.length_c   1.000
_cell.angle_alpha   90.00
_cell.angle_beta   90.00
_cell.angle_gamma   90.00
#
_symmetry.space_group_name_H-M   'P 1'
#
loop_
_entity.id
_entity.type
_entity.pdbx_description
1 polymer ?
#
loop_
_entity_poly.entity_id
_entity_poly.type
_entity_poly.pdbx_seq_one_letter_code
_entity_poly.pdbx_strand_id
1 'polypeptide(L)'
;MNKNLLLLTRTAVMLALVVVFQWLGKMLGDAIFPGVGSTILVGSLVNLVLYVTAIYCGVIGAVCVGFLTPVMAFVIGQLAFPVLMPFVGLGNAILAVVFWAVNKYLKINSSAKVVTGIVAASLLKFLYMDFALVALLPSLGFNEKQVAALSANYGWVQLVAAVIGGIIFFGVWQGLKKAKVQPVSEM
;
A
#
# COMPACT_ATOMS: atom_id res chain seq x y z
N MET A 1 28.70 3.71 2.93
CA MET A 1 27.84 2.61 3.41
C MET A 1 27.49 1.75 2.21
N ASN A 2 27.49 0.41 2.33
CA ASN A 2 27.14 -0.48 1.23
C ASN A 2 25.66 -0.26 0.82
N LYS A 3 25.40 -0.12 -0.50
CA LYS A 3 24.04 0.11 -1.03
C LYS A 3 23.03 -0.95 -0.59
N ASN A 4 23.47 -2.21 -0.53
CA ASN A 4 22.60 -3.32 -0.10
C ASN A 4 22.23 -3.21 1.39
N LEU A 5 23.18 -2.81 2.24
CA LEU A 5 22.93 -2.60 3.66
C LEU A 5 21.96 -1.40 3.87
N LEU A 6 22.18 -0.32 3.12
CA LEU A 6 21.29 0.84 3.16
C LEU A 6 19.86 0.49 2.73
N LEU A 7 19.72 -0.28 1.64
CA LEU A 7 18.43 -0.76 1.15
C LEU A 7 17.73 -1.62 2.21
N LEU A 8 18.45 -2.59 2.78
CA LEU A 8 17.91 -3.48 3.81
C LEU A 8 17.44 -2.68 5.03
N THR A 9 18.29 -1.78 5.54
CA THR A 9 17.96 -0.96 6.72
C THR A 9 16.74 -0.09 6.47
N ARG A 10 16.69 0.62 5.34
CA ARG A 10 15.53 1.47 5.00
C ARG A 10 14.26 0.65 4.82
N THR A 11 14.34 -0.50 4.15
CA THR A 11 13.18 -1.39 3.97
C THR A 11 12.68 -1.94 5.30
N ALA A 12 13.57 -2.31 6.22
CA ALA A 12 13.21 -2.75 7.56
C ALA A 12 12.52 -1.64 8.37
N VAL A 13 13.02 -0.41 8.28
CA VAL A 13 12.38 0.76 8.92
C VAL A 13 10.98 1.02 8.33
N MET A 14 10.82 0.91 7.02
CA MET A 14 9.51 1.07 6.38
C MET A 14 8.53 -0.03 6.81
N LEU A 15 9.00 -1.28 6.94
CA LEU A 15 8.17 -2.37 7.45
C LEU A 15 7.75 -2.13 8.90
N ALA A 16 8.68 -1.71 9.77
CA ALA A 16 8.36 -1.35 11.14
C ALA A 16 7.32 -0.22 11.21
N LEU A 17 7.46 0.78 10.36
CA LEU A 17 6.51 1.89 10.26
C LEU A 17 5.10 1.41 9.82
N VAL A 18 5.03 0.45 8.87
CA VAL A 18 3.76 -0.18 8.49
C VAL A 18 3.10 -0.85 9.70
N VAL A 19 3.85 -1.63 10.48
CA VAL A 19 3.31 -2.32 11.66
C VAL A 19 2.76 -1.32 12.67
N VAL A 20 3.52 -0.26 12.98
CA VAL A 20 3.08 0.81 13.88
C VAL A 20 1.81 1.49 13.35
N PHE A 21 1.77 1.84 12.07
CA PHE A 21 0.61 2.48 11.46
C PHE A 21 -0.62 1.57 11.38
N GLN A 22 -0.43 0.28 11.16
CA GLN A 22 -1.53 -0.68 11.21
C GLN A 22 -2.10 -0.77 12.62
N TRP A 23 -1.25 -0.90 13.64
CA TRP A 23 -1.68 -1.01 15.02
C TRP A 23 -2.37 0.27 15.50
N LEU A 24 -1.74 1.44 15.34
CA LEU A 24 -2.31 2.73 15.70
C LEU A 24 -3.57 3.03 14.89
N GLY A 25 -3.53 2.78 13.58
CA GLY A 25 -4.65 3.03 12.68
C GLY A 25 -5.86 2.16 13.02
N LYS A 26 -5.64 0.91 13.48
CA LYS A 26 -6.72 0.06 13.98
C LYS A 26 -7.31 0.62 15.28
N MET A 27 -6.47 0.92 16.27
CA MET A 27 -6.94 1.44 17.56
C MET A 27 -7.73 2.75 17.41
N LEU A 28 -7.19 3.72 16.65
CA LEU A 28 -7.83 5.00 16.42
C LEU A 28 -9.04 4.88 15.49
N GLY A 29 -8.91 4.04 14.46
CA GLY A 29 -9.96 3.81 13.49
C GLY A 29 -11.19 3.17 14.12
N ASP A 30 -11.00 2.13 14.92
CA ASP A 30 -12.10 1.45 15.61
C ASP A 30 -12.77 2.37 16.67
N ALA A 31 -11.99 3.27 17.28
CA ALA A 31 -12.51 4.23 18.26
C ALA A 31 -13.26 5.43 17.65
N ILE A 32 -12.80 5.94 16.48
CA ILE A 32 -13.30 7.18 15.88
C ILE A 32 -14.20 6.90 14.66
N PHE A 33 -13.81 5.92 13.83
CA PHE A 33 -14.45 5.59 12.55
C PHE A 33 -14.66 4.08 12.42
N PRO A 34 -15.51 3.43 13.21
CA PRO A 34 -15.65 1.98 13.20
C PRO A 34 -16.04 1.42 11.83
N GLY A 35 -15.64 0.17 11.56
CA GLY A 35 -15.96 -0.53 10.33
C GLY A 35 -15.14 -0.06 9.12
N VAL A 36 -15.80 0.35 8.04
CA VAL A 36 -15.16 0.76 6.79
C VAL A 36 -14.20 1.95 6.98
N GLY A 37 -14.53 2.88 7.88
CA GLY A 37 -13.69 4.04 8.20
C GLY A 37 -12.34 3.64 8.78
N SER A 38 -12.31 2.66 9.69
CA SER A 38 -11.08 2.08 10.22
C SER A 38 -10.23 1.46 9.10
N THR A 39 -10.85 0.71 8.19
CA THR A 39 -10.17 0.11 7.05
C THR A 39 -9.56 1.17 6.12
N ILE A 40 -10.29 2.27 5.85
CA ILE A 40 -9.77 3.38 5.03
C ILE A 40 -8.57 4.04 5.72
N LEU A 41 -8.65 4.32 7.02
CA LEU A 41 -7.57 4.96 7.76
C LEU A 41 -6.30 4.11 7.73
N VAL A 42 -6.40 2.85 8.12
CA VAL A 42 -5.27 1.90 8.09
C VAL A 42 -4.71 1.77 6.68
N GLY A 43 -5.58 1.52 5.70
CA GLY A 43 -5.17 1.37 4.30
C GLY A 43 -4.46 2.61 3.74
N SER A 44 -4.91 3.82 4.12
CA SER A 44 -4.27 5.08 3.70
C SER A 44 -2.85 5.19 4.25
N LEU A 45 -2.65 4.87 5.52
CA LEU A 45 -1.32 4.90 6.15
C LEU A 45 -0.39 3.84 5.56
N VAL A 46 -0.89 2.63 5.29
CA VAL A 46 -0.13 1.57 4.63
C VAL A 46 0.27 2.00 3.21
N ASN A 47 -0.67 2.51 2.41
CA ASN A 47 -0.38 2.95 1.05
C ASN A 47 0.60 4.13 1.02
N LEU A 48 0.52 5.08 1.97
CA LEU A 48 1.52 6.12 2.18
C LEU A 48 2.93 5.51 2.28
N VAL A 49 3.13 4.53 3.17
CA VAL A 49 4.43 3.90 3.36
C VAL A 49 4.89 3.15 2.09
N LEU A 50 3.98 2.49 1.38
CA LEU A 50 4.30 1.82 0.12
C LEU A 50 4.79 2.81 -0.95
N TYR A 51 4.15 3.98 -1.09
CA TYR A 51 4.61 5.03 -2.00
C TYR A 51 5.99 5.57 -1.61
N VAL A 52 6.23 5.85 -0.32
CA VAL A 52 7.54 6.27 0.18
C VAL A 52 8.59 5.20 -0.12
N THR A 53 8.28 3.94 0.18
CA THR A 53 9.21 2.82 -0.04
C THR A 53 9.55 2.65 -1.52
N ALA A 54 8.56 2.79 -2.41
CA ALA A 54 8.78 2.66 -3.85
C ALA A 54 9.75 3.70 -4.42
N ILE A 55 9.71 4.94 -3.92
CA ILE A 55 10.66 6.00 -4.33
C ILE A 55 12.01 5.85 -3.66
N TYR A 56 12.05 5.68 -2.33
CA TYR A 56 13.28 5.82 -1.55
C TYR A 56 14.03 4.50 -1.32
N CYS A 57 13.34 3.35 -1.38
CA CYS A 57 13.97 2.03 -1.29
C CYS A 57 13.94 1.27 -2.64
N GLY A 58 13.19 1.78 -3.63
CA GLY A 58 13.04 1.12 -4.93
C GLY A 58 12.01 -0.02 -4.91
N VAL A 59 11.82 -0.63 -6.08
CA VAL A 59 10.74 -1.61 -6.32
C VAL A 59 10.87 -2.86 -5.45
N ILE A 60 12.07 -3.39 -5.26
CA ILE A 60 12.29 -4.61 -4.47
C ILE A 60 11.88 -4.38 -3.01
N GLY A 61 12.36 -3.31 -2.39
CA GLY A 61 11.97 -2.96 -1.02
C GLY A 61 10.46 -2.75 -0.88
N ALA A 62 9.84 -2.07 -1.83
CA ALA A 62 8.40 -1.81 -1.79
C ALA A 62 7.55 -3.07 -1.99
N VAL A 63 7.96 -3.99 -2.86
CA VAL A 63 7.30 -5.30 -3.04
C VAL A 63 7.45 -6.15 -1.78
N CYS A 64 8.64 -6.20 -1.17
CA CYS A 64 8.84 -6.92 0.10
C CYS A 64 7.93 -6.38 1.20
N VAL A 65 7.88 -5.06 1.40
CA VAL A 65 6.98 -4.43 2.38
C VAL A 65 5.52 -4.73 2.02
N GLY A 66 5.15 -4.64 0.74
CA GLY A 66 3.79 -4.90 0.26
C GLY A 66 3.29 -6.32 0.57
N PHE A 67 4.15 -7.33 0.41
CA PHE A 67 3.80 -8.72 0.74
C PHE A 67 3.81 -9.01 2.24
N LEU A 68 4.69 -8.39 3.02
CA LEU A 68 4.74 -8.59 4.46
C LEU A 68 3.61 -7.85 5.21
N THR A 69 3.10 -6.78 4.64
CA THR A 69 2.00 -5.97 5.21
C THR A 69 0.75 -6.80 5.56
N PRO A 70 0.17 -7.64 4.68
CA PRO A 70 -1.02 -8.42 5.02
C PRO A 70 -0.74 -9.54 6.04
N VAL A 71 0.50 -10.04 6.13
CA VAL A 71 0.89 -10.98 7.17
C VAL A 71 0.79 -10.30 8.54
N MET A 72 1.33 -9.09 8.66
CA MET A 72 1.23 -8.30 9.89
C MET A 72 -0.22 -7.91 10.19
N ALA A 73 -1.00 -7.54 9.15
CA ALA A 73 -2.43 -7.24 9.31
C ALA A 73 -3.22 -8.43 9.88
N PHE A 74 -2.88 -9.65 9.46
CA PHE A 74 -3.48 -10.86 10.01
C PHE A 74 -3.09 -11.07 11.47
N VAL A 75 -1.81 -10.94 11.81
CA VAL A 75 -1.31 -11.12 13.20
C VAL A 75 -1.98 -10.15 14.17
N ILE A 76 -2.23 -8.90 13.76
CA ILE A 76 -2.91 -7.90 14.62
C ILE A 76 -4.44 -7.91 14.48
N GLY A 77 -5.01 -8.92 13.80
CA GLY A 77 -6.46 -9.11 13.70
C GLY A 77 -7.20 -8.08 12.84
N GLN A 78 -6.53 -7.50 11.85
CA GLN A 78 -7.16 -6.61 10.85
C GLN A 78 -7.65 -7.38 9.61
N LEU A 79 -6.98 -8.48 9.28
CA LEU A 79 -7.34 -9.33 8.16
C LEU A 79 -8.11 -10.55 8.69
N ALA A 80 -9.39 -10.68 8.33
CA ALA A 80 -10.27 -11.70 8.88
C ALA A 80 -9.89 -13.12 8.45
N PHE A 81 -9.37 -13.29 7.23
CA PHE A 81 -9.08 -14.60 6.65
C PHE A 81 -7.65 -14.66 6.11
N PRO A 82 -6.85 -15.69 6.52
CA PRO A 82 -5.46 -15.82 6.03
C PRO A 82 -5.37 -15.98 4.51
N VAL A 83 -6.39 -16.55 3.87
CA VAL A 83 -6.47 -16.71 2.42
C VAL A 83 -6.41 -15.37 1.67
N LEU A 84 -6.76 -14.26 2.30
CA LEU A 84 -6.68 -12.93 1.71
C LEU A 84 -5.25 -12.36 1.68
N MET A 85 -4.30 -12.92 2.45
CA MET A 85 -2.92 -12.42 2.49
C MET A 85 -2.27 -12.34 1.11
N PRO A 86 -2.27 -13.40 0.27
CA PRO A 86 -1.68 -13.33 -1.05
C PRO A 86 -2.38 -12.31 -1.97
N PHE A 87 -3.71 -12.20 -1.87
CA PHE A 87 -4.46 -11.24 -2.70
C PHE A 87 -4.11 -9.79 -2.33
N VAL A 88 -4.14 -9.46 -1.05
CA VAL A 88 -3.76 -8.12 -0.57
C VAL A 88 -2.29 -7.84 -0.83
N GLY A 89 -1.41 -8.84 -0.66
CA GLY A 89 0.01 -8.73 -0.94
C GLY A 89 0.30 -8.43 -2.42
N LEU A 90 -0.36 -9.13 -3.33
CA LEU A 90 -0.27 -8.87 -4.77
C LEU A 90 -0.83 -7.48 -5.13
N GLY A 91 -1.96 -7.08 -4.56
CA GLY A 91 -2.51 -5.74 -4.75
C GLY A 91 -1.54 -4.63 -4.30
N ASN A 92 -0.88 -4.81 -3.16
CA ASN A 92 0.16 -3.90 -2.67
C ASN A 92 1.40 -3.90 -3.58
N ALA A 93 1.82 -5.07 -4.09
CA ALA A 93 2.92 -5.19 -5.03
C ALA A 93 2.60 -4.48 -6.36
N ILE A 94 1.39 -4.65 -6.90
CA ILE A 94 0.92 -3.93 -8.10
C ILE A 94 1.01 -2.42 -7.88
N LEU A 95 0.47 -1.91 -6.77
CA LEU A 95 0.56 -0.48 -6.43
C LEU A 95 2.01 -0.01 -6.43
N ALA A 96 2.90 -0.73 -5.75
CA ALA A 96 4.30 -0.37 -5.61
C ALA A 96 5.05 -0.38 -6.96
N VAL A 97 4.85 -1.44 -7.76
CA VAL A 97 5.51 -1.62 -9.06
C VAL A 97 5.04 -0.57 -10.06
N VAL A 98 3.73 -0.34 -10.16
CA VAL A 98 3.16 0.64 -11.09
C VAL A 98 3.60 2.05 -10.73
N PHE A 99 3.51 2.41 -9.46
CA PHE A 99 3.95 3.72 -8.98
C PHE A 99 5.43 3.96 -9.25
N TRP A 100 6.29 2.99 -8.92
CA TRP A 100 7.72 3.06 -9.22
C TRP A 100 8.00 3.17 -10.71
N ALA A 101 7.33 2.35 -11.55
CA ALA A 101 7.55 2.35 -13.00
C ALA A 101 7.15 3.69 -13.65
N VAL A 102 6.00 4.26 -13.27
CA VAL A 102 5.57 5.58 -13.75
C VAL A 102 6.60 6.64 -13.39
N ASN A 103 7.08 6.65 -12.13
CA ASN A 103 8.07 7.64 -11.68
C ASN A 103 9.44 7.45 -12.35
N LYS A 104 9.81 6.23 -12.73
CA LYS A 104 11.08 5.92 -13.38
C LYS A 104 11.05 6.23 -14.88
N TYR A 105 10.01 5.81 -15.58
CA TYR A 105 10.01 5.79 -17.06
C TYR A 105 9.24 6.93 -17.71
N LEU A 106 8.27 7.53 -17.02
CA LEU A 106 7.48 8.62 -17.62
C LEU A 106 8.33 9.89 -17.70
N LYS A 107 8.40 10.50 -18.90
CA LYS A 107 9.22 11.68 -19.18
C LYS A 107 8.40 12.98 -19.10
N ILE A 108 7.90 13.29 -17.90
CA ILE A 108 7.19 14.55 -17.59
C ILE A 108 7.76 15.18 -16.32
N ASN A 109 7.27 16.34 -15.90
CA ASN A 109 7.76 16.98 -14.69
C ASN A 109 7.54 16.11 -13.43
N SER A 110 8.37 16.30 -12.40
CA SER A 110 8.40 15.45 -11.21
C SER A 110 7.06 15.38 -10.47
N SER A 111 6.34 16.49 -10.34
CA SER A 111 5.05 16.51 -9.64
C SER A 111 3.97 15.77 -10.43
N ALA A 112 3.95 15.96 -11.77
CA ALA A 112 3.02 15.24 -12.62
C ALA A 112 3.29 13.72 -12.62
N LYS A 113 4.57 13.28 -12.61
CA LYS A 113 4.92 11.85 -12.46
C LYS A 113 4.30 11.25 -11.20
N VAL A 114 4.47 11.94 -10.07
CA VAL A 114 3.96 11.47 -8.79
C VAL A 114 2.45 11.37 -8.82
N VAL A 115 1.76 12.40 -9.29
CA VAL A 115 0.28 12.40 -9.37
C VAL A 115 -0.22 11.30 -10.33
N THR A 116 0.34 11.22 -11.54
CA THR A 116 -0.01 10.16 -12.51
C THR A 116 0.26 8.77 -11.94
N GLY A 117 1.39 8.61 -11.23
CA GLY A 117 1.76 7.36 -10.58
C GLY A 117 0.76 6.96 -9.49
N ILE A 118 0.32 7.89 -8.66
CA ILE A 118 -0.69 7.64 -7.62
C ILE A 118 -2.01 7.18 -8.28
N VAL A 119 -2.49 7.91 -9.28
CA VAL A 119 -3.74 7.58 -9.97
C VAL A 119 -3.65 6.20 -10.63
N ALA A 120 -2.62 5.96 -11.46
CA ALA A 120 -2.45 4.69 -12.15
C ALA A 120 -2.30 3.49 -11.18
N ALA A 121 -1.49 3.64 -10.15
CA ALA A 121 -1.26 2.59 -9.16
C ALA A 121 -2.52 2.28 -8.35
N SER A 122 -3.26 3.30 -7.92
CA SER A 122 -4.51 3.14 -7.17
C SER A 122 -5.58 2.43 -8.00
N LEU A 123 -5.73 2.82 -9.27
CA LEU A 123 -6.69 2.21 -10.18
C LEU A 123 -6.34 0.75 -10.48
N LEU A 124 -5.09 0.45 -10.81
CA LEU A 124 -4.68 -0.93 -11.11
C LEU A 124 -4.76 -1.85 -9.88
N LYS A 125 -4.40 -1.35 -8.70
CA LYS A 125 -4.62 -2.09 -7.44
C LYS A 125 -6.11 -2.38 -7.24
N PHE A 126 -6.97 -1.38 -7.42
CA PHE A 126 -8.41 -1.54 -7.26
C PHE A 126 -8.98 -2.59 -8.24
N LEU A 127 -8.67 -2.46 -9.54
CA LEU A 127 -9.14 -3.41 -10.56
C LEU A 127 -8.70 -4.85 -10.26
N TYR A 128 -7.45 -5.01 -9.83
CA TYR A 128 -6.95 -6.31 -9.42
C TYR A 128 -7.71 -6.85 -8.19
N MET A 129 -7.89 -6.03 -7.15
CA MET A 129 -8.57 -6.46 -5.92
C MET A 129 -10.02 -6.81 -6.19
N ASP A 130 -10.73 -6.00 -6.96
CA ASP A 130 -12.13 -6.26 -7.33
C ASP A 130 -12.27 -7.57 -8.12
N PHE A 131 -11.44 -7.75 -9.15
CA PHE A 131 -11.37 -9.00 -9.90
C PHE A 131 -11.06 -10.22 -9.01
N ALA A 132 -10.05 -10.12 -8.16
CA ALA A 132 -9.62 -11.22 -7.30
C ALA A 132 -10.72 -11.63 -6.30
N LEU A 133 -11.40 -10.65 -5.71
CA LEU A 133 -12.47 -10.92 -4.75
C LEU A 133 -13.70 -11.55 -5.41
N VAL A 134 -14.13 -11.02 -6.55
CA VAL A 134 -15.35 -11.48 -7.22
C VAL A 134 -15.13 -12.79 -7.97
N ALA A 135 -13.99 -12.95 -8.67
CA ALA A 135 -13.75 -14.10 -9.52
C ALA A 135 -13.12 -15.30 -8.79
N LEU A 136 -12.26 -15.06 -7.80
CA LEU A 136 -11.48 -16.15 -7.19
C LEU A 136 -12.03 -16.62 -5.84
N LEU A 137 -12.64 -15.77 -5.01
CA LEU A 137 -13.14 -16.19 -3.71
C LEU A 137 -14.24 -17.27 -3.77
N PRO A 138 -15.19 -17.24 -4.73
CA PRO A 138 -16.17 -18.32 -4.85
C PRO A 138 -15.53 -19.69 -5.09
N SER A 139 -14.45 -19.75 -5.88
CA SER A 139 -13.72 -21.01 -6.14
C SER A 139 -12.98 -21.55 -4.90
N LEU A 140 -12.77 -20.69 -3.90
CA LEU A 140 -12.17 -21.05 -2.61
C LEU A 140 -13.22 -21.39 -1.52
N GLY A 141 -14.49 -21.53 -1.90
CA GLY A 141 -15.57 -21.95 -1.02
C GLY A 141 -16.28 -20.81 -0.27
N PHE A 142 -16.04 -19.55 -0.65
CA PHE A 142 -16.78 -18.42 -0.08
C PHE A 142 -18.16 -18.30 -0.72
N ASN A 143 -19.19 -18.13 0.10
CA ASN A 143 -20.55 -17.89 -0.39
C ASN A 143 -20.75 -16.42 -0.83
N GLU A 144 -21.82 -16.15 -1.57
CA GLU A 144 -22.11 -14.82 -2.12
C GLU A 144 -22.15 -13.71 -1.06
N LYS A 145 -22.69 -13.97 0.13
CA LYS A 145 -22.75 -12.99 1.23
C LYS A 145 -21.36 -12.65 1.74
N GLN A 146 -20.48 -13.64 1.86
CA GLN A 146 -19.10 -13.42 2.28
C GLN A 146 -18.31 -12.64 1.21
N VAL A 147 -18.48 -12.99 -0.06
CA VAL A 147 -17.86 -12.27 -1.18
C VAL A 147 -18.32 -10.83 -1.20
N ALA A 148 -19.62 -10.56 -1.06
CA ALA A 148 -20.17 -9.21 -1.01
C ALA A 148 -19.61 -8.40 0.18
N ALA A 149 -19.53 -8.99 1.37
CA ALA A 149 -18.96 -8.34 2.56
C ALA A 149 -17.46 -8.03 2.40
N LEU A 150 -16.69 -8.96 1.80
CA LEU A 150 -15.28 -8.76 1.54
C LEU A 150 -15.04 -7.72 0.44
N SER A 151 -15.85 -7.72 -0.63
CA SER A 151 -15.79 -6.71 -1.69
C SER A 151 -16.12 -5.32 -1.15
N ALA A 152 -17.06 -5.20 -0.22
CA ALA A 152 -17.37 -3.92 0.43
C ALA A 152 -16.18 -3.36 1.24
N ASN A 153 -15.34 -4.24 1.85
CA ASN A 153 -14.21 -3.82 2.69
C ASN A 153 -12.86 -3.76 1.95
N TYR A 154 -12.69 -4.57 0.90
CA TYR A 154 -11.41 -4.71 0.19
C TYR A 154 -11.48 -4.36 -1.30
N GLY A 155 -12.64 -4.03 -1.84
CA GLY A 155 -12.82 -3.54 -3.21
C GLY A 155 -12.59 -2.02 -3.30
N TRP A 156 -13.68 -1.25 -3.48
CA TRP A 156 -13.62 0.21 -3.64
C TRP A 156 -12.94 0.95 -2.47
N VAL A 157 -13.00 0.41 -1.25
CA VAL A 157 -12.31 0.93 -0.07
C VAL A 157 -10.79 1.01 -0.30
N GLN A 158 -10.22 0.04 -1.01
CA GLN A 158 -8.80 0.05 -1.34
C GLN A 158 -8.43 1.18 -2.32
N LEU A 159 -9.33 1.54 -3.25
CA LEU A 159 -9.14 2.69 -4.12
C LEU A 159 -9.10 3.99 -3.31
N VAL A 160 -10.10 4.21 -2.45
CA VAL A 160 -10.16 5.40 -1.59
C VAL A 160 -8.94 5.50 -0.69
N ALA A 161 -8.58 4.40 -0.03
CA ALA A 161 -7.41 4.36 0.85
C ALA A 161 -6.09 4.60 0.08
N ALA A 162 -5.95 4.08 -1.14
CA ALA A 162 -4.75 4.30 -1.95
C ALA A 162 -4.65 5.76 -2.42
N VAL A 163 -5.77 6.39 -2.81
CA VAL A 163 -5.79 7.80 -3.20
C VAL A 163 -5.49 8.72 -2.00
N ILE A 164 -6.11 8.50 -0.85
CA ILE A 164 -5.84 9.29 0.37
C ILE A 164 -4.37 9.12 0.78
N GLY A 165 -3.85 7.89 0.82
CA GLY A 165 -2.44 7.62 1.10
C GLY A 165 -1.51 8.32 0.11
N GLY A 166 -1.90 8.38 -1.17
CA GLY A 166 -1.19 9.11 -2.21
C GLY A 166 -1.20 10.62 -2.03
N ILE A 167 -2.31 11.21 -1.60
CA ILE A 167 -2.40 12.64 -1.29
C ILE A 167 -1.47 13.00 -0.13
N ILE A 168 -1.51 12.21 0.94
CA ILE A 168 -0.62 12.40 2.10
C ILE A 168 0.84 12.21 1.65
N PHE A 169 1.11 11.17 0.85
CA PHE A 169 2.44 10.94 0.29
C PHE A 169 2.95 12.14 -0.52
N PHE A 170 2.12 12.76 -1.34
CA PHE A 170 2.52 13.92 -2.14
C PHE A 170 3.04 15.07 -1.27
N GLY A 171 2.39 15.35 -0.13
CA GLY A 171 2.85 16.32 0.86
C GLY A 171 4.18 15.91 1.52
N VAL A 172 4.27 14.66 1.97
CA VAL A 172 5.51 14.10 2.58
C VAL A 172 6.66 14.12 1.57
N TRP A 173 6.43 13.72 0.33
CA TRP A 173 7.43 13.73 -0.73
C TRP A 173 7.99 15.14 -0.99
N GLN A 174 7.14 16.17 -1.00
CA GLN A 174 7.61 17.54 -1.14
C GLN A 174 8.53 17.96 0.03
N GLY A 175 8.17 17.57 1.26
CA GLY A 175 9.02 17.79 2.45
C GLY A 175 10.36 17.08 2.34
N LEU A 176 10.37 15.78 1.98
CA LEU A 176 11.58 14.98 1.80
C LEU A 176 12.48 15.53 0.69
N LYS A 177 11.88 16.04 -0.40
CA LYS A 177 12.62 16.70 -1.49
C LYS A 177 13.30 18.00 -1.02
N LYS A 178 12.61 18.82 -0.22
CA LYS A 178 13.20 20.02 0.40
C LYS A 178 14.33 19.67 1.36
N ALA A 179 14.19 18.58 2.11
CA ALA A 179 15.23 18.05 3.01
C ALA A 179 16.37 17.34 2.27
N LYS A 180 16.37 17.31 0.93
CA LYS A 180 17.39 16.68 0.07
C LYS A 180 17.63 15.21 0.38
N VAL A 181 16.60 14.48 0.83
CA VAL A 181 16.66 13.03 1.03
C VAL A 181 16.76 12.33 -0.32
N GLN A 182 17.83 11.57 -0.52
CA GLN A 182 18.09 10.90 -1.79
C GLN A 182 17.54 9.47 -1.81
N PRO A 183 16.94 9.01 -2.93
CA PRO A 183 16.63 7.60 -3.18
C PRO A 183 17.89 6.73 -3.14
N VAL A 184 17.76 5.45 -2.74
CA VAL A 184 18.90 4.52 -2.74
C VAL A 184 19.47 4.31 -4.15
N SER A 185 18.63 4.45 -5.19
CA SER A 185 19.06 4.33 -6.59
C SER A 185 19.98 5.44 -7.06
N GLU A 186 19.97 6.61 -6.40
CA GLU A 186 20.77 7.81 -6.75
C GLU A 186 22.03 7.95 -5.90
N MET A 187 22.25 7.06 -4.96
CA MET A 187 23.42 6.96 -4.09
C MET A 187 24.37 5.86 -4.59
#